data_7a59336b95e662b81ed8554c3d8c643e
#
_entry.id   7a59336b95e662b81ed8554c3d8c643e
#
_cell.length_a   1.000
_cell.length_b   1.000
_cell.length_c   1.000
_cell.angle_alpha   90.00
_cell.angle_beta   90.00
_cell.angle_gamma   90.00
#
_symmetry.space_group_name_H-M   'P 1'
#
loop_
_entity.id
_entity.type
_entity.pdbx_description
1 polymer ?
#
loop_
_entity_poly.entity_id
_entity_poly.type
_entity_poly.pdbx_seq_one_letter_code
_entity_poly.pdbx_strand_id
1 'polypeptide(L)'
;ELKKVLGQVENKPEEVVINTMFLRSSQQAKYSEDNYGHYLLAAEYYTHFTSPIRRYPDLIVHRLIRSYSQDQSEKNQEKWNEALPEIANHSSSMERRAVDAEREVDAMKKAEFMVDKVGETYDGIISSVTKFGIFVELHNTIEGLIHVNNLKQDYILFIEKHLELVG
;
A
#
# COMPACT_ATOMS: atom_id res chain seq x y z
N GLU A 1 -3.82 2.38 -21.74
CA GLU A 1 -4.96 1.43 -21.54
C GLU A 1 -5.61 1.65 -20.19
N LEU A 2 -4.89 1.70 -19.09
CA LEU A 2 -5.40 1.87 -17.73
C LEU A 2 -6.27 3.12 -17.55
N LYS A 3 -5.77 4.29 -17.96
CA LYS A 3 -6.52 5.56 -17.92
C LYS A 3 -7.85 5.47 -18.67
N LYS A 4 -7.91 4.63 -19.71
CA LYS A 4 -9.13 4.39 -20.48
C LYS A 4 -10.14 3.54 -19.71
N VAL A 5 -9.66 2.51 -18.98
CA VAL A 5 -10.51 1.66 -18.12
C VAL A 5 -11.06 2.47 -16.94
N LEU A 6 -10.22 3.24 -16.24
CA LEU A 6 -10.64 4.09 -15.13
C LEU A 6 -11.68 5.13 -15.58
N GLY A 7 -11.50 5.76 -16.76
CA GLY A 7 -12.49 6.70 -17.31
C GLY A 7 -13.82 6.06 -17.71
N GLN A 8 -13.89 4.75 -17.94
CA GLN A 8 -15.14 4.06 -18.26
C GLN A 8 -16.01 3.75 -17.03
N VAL A 9 -15.41 3.71 -15.85
CA VAL A 9 -16.07 3.39 -14.58
C VAL A 9 -16.32 4.60 -13.69
N GLU A 10 -15.84 5.76 -14.09
CA GLU A 10 -16.01 7.01 -13.37
C GLU A 10 -17.50 7.30 -13.10
N ASN A 11 -17.85 7.59 -11.85
CA ASN A 11 -19.22 7.80 -11.34
C ASN A 11 -20.15 6.59 -11.45
N LYS A 12 -19.62 5.36 -11.57
CA LYS A 12 -20.40 4.13 -11.51
C LYS A 12 -20.23 3.40 -10.18
N PRO A 13 -21.18 2.53 -9.78
CA PRO A 13 -21.05 1.75 -8.54
C PRO A 13 -19.79 0.90 -8.46
N GLU A 14 -19.28 0.45 -9.62
CA GLU A 14 -18.09 -0.40 -9.74
C GLU A 14 -16.77 0.36 -9.59
N GLU A 15 -16.79 1.69 -9.60
CA GLU A 15 -15.59 2.53 -9.57
C GLU A 15 -14.71 2.21 -8.36
N VAL A 16 -15.30 2.10 -7.18
CA VAL A 16 -14.57 1.84 -5.92
C VAL A 16 -13.87 0.48 -5.97
N VAL A 17 -14.58 -0.54 -6.46
CA VAL A 17 -14.03 -1.91 -6.56
C VAL A 17 -12.88 -1.95 -7.55
N ILE A 18 -13.05 -1.36 -8.74
CA ILE A 18 -12.03 -1.36 -9.79
C ILE A 18 -10.80 -0.56 -9.37
N ASN A 19 -10.98 0.60 -8.72
CA ASN A 19 -9.88 1.39 -8.18
C ASN A 19 -9.11 0.62 -7.10
N THR A 20 -9.81 -0.09 -6.22
CA THR A 20 -9.20 -0.93 -5.17
C THR A 20 -8.41 -2.09 -5.78
N MET A 21 -9.00 -2.81 -6.74
CA MET A 21 -8.30 -3.90 -7.45
C MET A 21 -7.06 -3.39 -8.19
N PHE A 22 -7.16 -2.24 -8.83
CA PHE A 22 -6.02 -1.60 -9.49
C PHE A 22 -4.89 -1.26 -8.51
N LEU A 23 -5.23 -0.61 -7.39
CA LEU A 23 -4.23 -0.28 -6.35
C LEU A 23 -3.57 -1.55 -5.77
N ARG A 24 -4.34 -2.62 -5.54
CA ARG A 24 -3.81 -3.91 -5.07
C ARG A 24 -2.91 -4.60 -6.10
N SER A 25 -3.17 -4.42 -7.39
CA SER A 25 -2.34 -4.99 -8.48
C SER A 25 -1.04 -4.22 -8.73
N SER A 26 -0.96 -2.98 -8.24
CA SER A 26 0.22 -2.14 -8.42
C SER A 26 1.36 -2.58 -7.51
N GLN A 27 2.56 -2.60 -8.05
CA GLN A 27 3.75 -2.84 -7.23
C GLN A 27 3.95 -1.69 -6.25
N GLN A 28 4.34 -2.06 -5.03
CA GLN A 28 4.72 -1.05 -4.03
C GLN A 28 5.94 -0.26 -4.51
N ALA A 29 5.90 1.05 -4.29
CA ALA A 29 7.04 1.90 -4.53
C ALA A 29 8.22 1.49 -3.63
N LYS A 30 9.43 1.60 -4.16
CA LYS A 30 10.67 1.34 -3.44
C LYS A 30 11.70 2.40 -3.80
N TYR A 31 12.62 2.64 -2.89
CA TYR A 31 13.83 3.41 -3.20
C TYR A 31 14.78 2.53 -4.01
N SER A 32 15.44 3.13 -4.98
CA SER A 32 16.44 2.48 -5.81
C SER A 32 17.53 3.49 -6.17
N GLU A 33 18.75 3.00 -6.33
CA GLU A 33 19.87 3.73 -6.91
C GLU A 33 19.67 3.98 -8.41
N ASP A 34 18.93 3.08 -9.07
CA ASP A 34 18.60 3.20 -10.48
C ASP A 34 17.36 4.08 -10.72
N ASN A 35 17.38 4.82 -11.82
CA ASN A 35 16.24 5.64 -12.22
C ASN A 35 15.23 4.82 -13.02
N TYR A 36 14.15 4.39 -12.39
CA TYR A 36 13.00 3.75 -13.06
C TYR A 36 11.85 4.71 -13.36
N GLY A 37 12.02 6.00 -13.05
CA GLY A 37 10.94 6.97 -13.09
C GLY A 37 9.86 6.71 -12.04
N HIS A 38 8.75 7.43 -12.14
CA HIS A 38 7.60 7.22 -11.27
C HIS A 38 6.32 7.10 -12.11
N TYR A 39 5.84 5.86 -12.26
CA TYR A 39 4.74 5.53 -13.16
C TYR A 39 3.45 6.32 -12.86
N LEU A 40 3.00 6.34 -11.61
CA LEU A 40 1.74 7.01 -11.23
C LEU A 40 1.79 8.54 -11.39
N LEU A 41 2.97 9.14 -11.22
CA LEU A 41 3.18 10.58 -11.43
C LEU A 41 3.56 10.91 -12.87
N ALA A 42 3.75 9.90 -13.72
CA ALA A 42 4.24 10.06 -15.09
C ALA A 42 5.53 10.90 -15.17
N ALA A 43 6.41 10.76 -14.16
CA ALA A 43 7.66 11.48 -14.07
C ALA A 43 8.83 10.58 -14.48
N GLU A 44 9.67 11.06 -15.39
CA GLU A 44 10.89 10.37 -15.84
C GLU A 44 11.95 10.33 -14.74
N TYR A 45 12.04 11.41 -13.96
CA TYR A 45 12.92 11.55 -12.82
C TYR A 45 12.10 11.90 -11.59
N TYR A 46 12.28 11.14 -10.53
CA TYR A 46 11.57 11.40 -9.29
C TYR A 46 12.39 10.92 -8.09
N THR A 47 12.45 11.75 -7.07
CA THR A 47 13.01 11.36 -5.77
C THR A 47 12.35 12.15 -4.64
N HIS A 48 12.36 11.59 -3.46
CA HIS A 48 12.02 12.31 -2.25
C HIS A 48 13.15 13.27 -1.87
N PHE A 49 12.81 14.51 -1.50
CA PHE A 49 13.80 15.55 -1.22
C PHE A 49 13.44 16.46 -0.05
N THR A 50 12.15 16.71 0.18
CA THR A 50 11.68 17.85 1.00
C THR A 50 11.51 17.55 2.48
N SER A 51 11.72 16.30 2.93
CA SER A 51 11.50 15.91 4.33
C SER A 51 12.68 15.15 4.96
N PRO A 52 13.91 15.72 4.96
CA PRO A 52 15.12 15.03 5.43
C PRO A 52 15.14 14.75 6.94
N ILE A 53 14.27 15.40 7.73
CA ILE A 53 14.14 15.16 9.18
C ILE A 53 13.53 13.78 9.47
N ARG A 54 12.57 13.35 8.66
CA ARG A 54 11.80 12.12 8.89
C ARG A 54 12.01 11.03 7.84
N ARG A 55 12.63 11.34 6.70
CA ARG A 55 12.92 10.37 5.64
C ARG A 55 14.42 10.36 5.34
N TYR A 56 15.03 9.24 5.63
CA TYR A 56 16.47 9.08 5.41
C TYR A 56 16.89 9.21 3.93
N PRO A 57 16.13 8.73 2.93
CA PRO A 57 16.45 8.96 1.52
C PRO A 57 16.56 10.43 1.13
N ASP A 58 15.69 11.30 1.66
CA ASP A 58 15.80 12.76 1.45
C ASP A 58 17.13 13.29 1.95
N LEU A 59 17.54 12.87 3.16
CA LEU A 59 18.83 13.26 3.72
C LEU A 59 20.01 12.76 2.86
N ILE A 60 19.91 11.57 2.29
CA ILE A 60 20.92 11.03 1.38
C ILE A 60 21.03 11.87 0.12
N VAL A 61 19.90 12.27 -0.48
CA VAL A 61 19.90 13.16 -1.66
C VAL A 61 20.58 14.50 -1.33
N HIS A 62 20.31 15.10 -0.16
CA HIS A 62 21.01 16.33 0.29
C HIS A 62 22.52 16.12 0.42
N ARG A 63 22.93 14.96 0.97
CA ARG A 63 24.35 14.61 1.10
C ARG A 63 25.03 14.39 -0.25
N LEU A 64 24.31 13.73 -1.20
CA LEU A 64 24.81 13.55 -2.56
C LEU A 64 25.03 14.88 -3.27
N ILE A 65 24.06 15.78 -3.22
CA ILE A 65 24.18 17.11 -3.83
C ILE A 65 25.41 17.84 -3.26
N ARG A 66 25.57 17.82 -1.94
CA ARG A 66 26.73 18.44 -1.29
C ARG A 66 28.04 17.76 -1.68
N SER A 67 28.07 16.43 -1.69
CA SER A 67 29.26 15.67 -2.06
C SER A 67 29.70 15.96 -3.49
N TYR A 68 28.78 15.89 -4.45
CA TYR A 68 29.07 16.16 -5.86
C TYR A 68 29.38 17.63 -6.17
N SER A 69 28.86 18.56 -5.36
CA SER A 69 29.24 19.97 -5.49
C SER A 69 30.68 20.28 -5.05
N GLN A 70 31.24 19.42 -4.19
CA GLN A 70 32.60 19.58 -3.66
C GLN A 70 33.61 18.70 -4.39
N ASP A 71 33.21 17.51 -4.80
CA ASP A 71 34.10 16.52 -5.43
C ASP A 71 33.34 15.74 -6.50
N GLN A 72 33.69 15.97 -7.78
CA GLN A 72 33.12 15.27 -8.95
C GLN A 72 34.04 14.15 -9.46
N SER A 73 35.01 13.70 -8.67
CA SER A 73 35.93 12.63 -9.05
C SER A 73 35.22 11.29 -9.23
N GLU A 74 35.82 10.43 -10.07
CA GLU A 74 35.37 9.04 -10.24
C GLU A 74 35.38 8.29 -8.91
N LYS A 75 36.35 8.53 -8.06
CA LYS A 75 36.44 7.93 -6.72
C LYS A 75 35.25 8.28 -5.83
N ASN A 76 34.72 9.49 -5.91
CA ASN A 76 33.55 9.89 -5.16
C ASN A 76 32.27 9.21 -5.75
N GLN A 77 32.21 9.06 -7.08
CA GLN A 77 31.14 8.32 -7.75
C GLN A 77 31.13 6.84 -7.36
N GLU A 78 32.27 6.17 -7.42
CA GLU A 78 32.42 4.76 -7.01
C GLU A 78 31.96 4.54 -5.57
N LYS A 79 32.40 5.39 -4.64
CA LYS A 79 31.97 5.34 -3.24
C LYS A 79 30.46 5.39 -3.06
N TRP A 80 29.78 6.27 -3.79
CA TRP A 80 28.33 6.38 -3.68
C TRP A 80 27.61 5.24 -4.42
N ASN A 81 28.11 4.81 -5.57
CA ASN A 81 27.56 3.65 -6.31
C ASN A 81 27.64 2.37 -5.47
N GLU A 82 28.67 2.20 -4.65
CA GLU A 82 28.80 1.07 -3.73
C GLU A 82 27.83 1.17 -2.54
N ALA A 83 27.61 2.36 -2.00
CA ALA A 83 26.80 2.55 -0.80
C ALA A 83 25.29 2.64 -1.08
N LEU A 84 24.87 3.20 -2.21
CA LEU A 84 23.46 3.50 -2.49
C LEU A 84 22.55 2.28 -2.55
N PRO A 85 22.93 1.11 -3.10
CA PRO A 85 22.07 -0.07 -3.14
C PRO A 85 21.62 -0.52 -1.74
N GLU A 86 22.56 -0.58 -0.79
CA GLU A 86 22.24 -0.96 0.59
C GLU A 86 21.35 0.08 1.27
N ILE A 87 21.66 1.37 1.10
CA ILE A 87 20.86 2.48 1.64
C ILE A 87 19.43 2.44 1.10
N ALA A 88 19.24 2.23 -0.20
CA ALA A 88 17.93 2.18 -0.84
C ALA A 88 17.10 0.98 -0.34
N ASN A 89 17.70 -0.21 -0.28
CA ASN A 89 17.06 -1.42 0.20
C ASN A 89 16.68 -1.31 1.68
N HIS A 90 17.58 -0.82 2.52
CA HIS A 90 17.32 -0.61 3.94
C HIS A 90 16.21 0.40 4.16
N SER A 91 16.26 1.53 3.46
CA SER A 91 15.21 2.57 3.54
C SER A 91 13.84 2.05 3.14
N SER A 92 13.76 1.28 2.05
CA SER A 92 12.52 0.64 1.59
C SER A 92 11.97 -0.36 2.61
N SER A 93 12.84 -1.12 3.27
CA SER A 93 12.46 -2.06 4.32
C SER A 93 11.92 -1.35 5.56
N MET A 94 12.60 -0.28 6.00
CA MET A 94 12.18 0.49 7.17
C MET A 94 10.89 1.25 6.94
N GLU A 95 10.67 1.77 5.73
CA GLU A 95 9.40 2.40 5.38
C GLU A 95 8.23 1.42 5.44
N ARG A 96 8.38 0.21 4.87
CA ARG A 96 7.36 -0.85 4.99
C ARG A 96 7.06 -1.19 6.45
N ARG A 97 8.11 -1.38 7.26
CA ARG A 97 7.95 -1.66 8.69
C ARG A 97 7.20 -0.54 9.43
N ALA A 98 7.45 0.72 9.08
CA ALA A 98 6.74 1.85 9.67
C ALA A 98 5.26 1.87 9.27
N VAL A 99 4.95 1.61 8.00
CA VAL A 99 3.57 1.50 7.49
C VAL A 99 2.83 0.33 8.15
N ASP A 100 3.48 -0.82 8.30
CA ASP A 100 2.86 -1.98 8.94
C ASP A 100 2.57 -1.71 10.42
N ALA A 101 3.50 -1.06 11.14
CA ALA A 101 3.28 -0.65 12.54
C ALA A 101 2.13 0.36 12.66
N GLU A 102 2.01 1.33 11.76
CA GLU A 102 0.90 2.28 11.71
C GLU A 102 -0.44 1.55 11.50
N ARG A 103 -0.49 0.61 10.56
CA ARG A 103 -1.69 -0.20 10.30
C ARG A 103 -2.10 -1.06 11.49
N GLU A 104 -1.13 -1.67 12.18
CA GLU A 104 -1.41 -2.46 13.40
C GLU A 104 -1.98 -1.60 14.51
N VAL A 105 -1.45 -0.40 14.73
CA VAL A 105 -1.98 0.56 15.72
C VAL A 105 -3.38 1.01 15.34
N ASP A 106 -3.63 1.32 14.08
CA ASP A 106 -4.95 1.71 13.59
C ASP A 106 -5.97 0.55 13.77
N ALA A 107 -5.61 -0.66 13.40
CA ALA A 107 -6.44 -1.84 13.60
C ALA A 107 -6.75 -2.10 15.09
N MET A 108 -5.76 -1.95 15.97
CA MET A 108 -5.93 -2.06 17.41
C MET A 108 -6.93 -1.01 17.93
N LYS A 109 -6.80 0.24 17.49
CA LYS A 109 -7.71 1.33 17.89
C LYS A 109 -9.12 1.15 17.35
N LYS A 110 -9.27 0.66 16.14
CA LYS A 110 -10.57 0.28 15.56
C LYS A 110 -11.23 -0.85 16.36
N ALA A 111 -10.47 -1.88 16.74
CA ALA A 111 -10.97 -2.97 17.57
C ALA A 111 -11.37 -2.48 18.98
N GLU A 112 -10.54 -1.64 19.62
CA GLU A 112 -10.84 -1.03 20.92
C GLU A 112 -12.14 -0.22 20.88
N PHE A 113 -12.35 0.57 19.81
CA PHE A 113 -13.58 1.35 19.61
C PHE A 113 -14.83 0.47 19.50
N MET A 114 -14.69 -0.77 18.99
CA MET A 114 -15.80 -1.70 18.78
C MET A 114 -16.13 -2.55 20.02
N VAL A 115 -15.30 -2.57 21.06
CA VAL A 115 -15.50 -3.42 22.25
C VAL A 115 -16.87 -3.19 22.90
N ASP A 116 -17.27 -1.93 23.10
CA ASP A 116 -18.52 -1.58 23.74
C ASP A 116 -19.75 -1.70 22.83
N LYS A 117 -19.53 -2.06 21.55
CA LYS A 117 -20.56 -2.16 20.51
C LYS A 117 -20.90 -3.59 20.12
N VAL A 118 -20.40 -4.54 20.88
CA VAL A 118 -20.70 -5.96 20.66
C VAL A 118 -22.18 -6.24 20.84
N GLY A 119 -22.82 -6.85 19.82
CA GLY A 119 -24.24 -7.15 19.79
C GLY A 119 -25.09 -6.11 19.04
N GLU A 120 -24.50 -5.00 18.61
CA GLU A 120 -25.16 -4.04 17.72
C GLU A 120 -25.16 -4.54 16.26
N THR A 121 -26.08 -4.03 15.48
CA THR A 121 -26.20 -4.36 14.04
C THR A 121 -25.83 -3.13 13.21
N TYR A 122 -25.03 -3.36 12.18
CA TYR A 122 -24.56 -2.30 11.30
C TYR A 122 -24.78 -2.67 9.82
N ASP A 123 -25.00 -1.66 9.01
CA ASP A 123 -24.91 -1.78 7.56
C ASP A 123 -23.44 -1.64 7.13
N GLY A 124 -23.02 -2.47 6.16
CA GLY A 124 -21.67 -2.44 5.66
C GLY A 124 -21.58 -2.89 4.21
N ILE A 125 -20.44 -2.66 3.60
CA ILE A 125 -20.13 -3.01 2.22
C ILE A 125 -19.09 -4.13 2.22
N ILE A 126 -19.28 -5.15 1.39
CA ILE A 126 -18.27 -6.20 1.21
C ILE A 126 -17.02 -5.59 0.58
N SER A 127 -15.93 -5.57 1.34
CA SER A 127 -14.63 -5.04 0.90
C SER A 127 -13.76 -6.10 0.24
N SER A 128 -13.87 -7.36 0.71
CA SER A 128 -13.18 -8.48 0.10
C SER A 128 -13.80 -9.83 0.46
N VAL A 129 -13.57 -10.82 -0.41
CA VAL A 129 -13.97 -12.20 -0.21
C VAL A 129 -12.72 -13.07 -0.22
N THR A 130 -12.58 -13.92 0.79
CA THR A 130 -11.43 -14.81 0.97
C THR A 130 -11.90 -16.23 1.33
N LYS A 131 -10.97 -17.18 1.32
CA LYS A 131 -11.26 -18.56 1.78
C LYS A 131 -11.68 -18.64 3.26
N PHE A 132 -11.40 -17.62 4.05
CA PHE A 132 -11.75 -17.57 5.48
C PHE A 132 -13.16 -16.99 5.71
N GLY A 133 -13.72 -16.26 4.75
CA GLY A 133 -14.99 -15.59 4.85
C GLY A 133 -15.03 -14.26 4.08
N ILE A 134 -15.97 -13.43 4.48
CA ILE A 134 -16.26 -12.15 3.86
C ILE A 134 -15.80 -11.03 4.78
N PHE A 135 -15.00 -10.12 4.26
CA PHE A 135 -14.68 -8.87 4.96
C PHE A 135 -15.74 -7.83 4.62
N VAL A 136 -16.27 -7.18 5.66
CA VAL A 136 -17.28 -6.14 5.56
C VAL A 136 -16.73 -4.86 6.17
N GLU A 137 -16.74 -3.79 5.40
CA GLU A 137 -16.35 -2.45 5.83
C GLU A 137 -17.60 -1.64 6.19
N LEU A 138 -17.59 -1.04 7.37
CA LEU A 138 -18.61 -0.13 7.86
C LEU A 138 -18.39 1.29 7.30
N HIS A 139 -19.39 2.15 7.37
CA HIS A 139 -19.28 3.55 6.92
C HIS A 139 -18.17 4.36 7.61
N ASN A 140 -17.75 3.94 8.80
CA ASN A 140 -16.64 4.54 9.56
C ASN A 140 -15.27 3.92 9.26
N THR A 141 -15.15 3.18 8.16
CA THR A 141 -13.92 2.51 7.72
C THR A 141 -13.40 1.39 8.64
N ILE A 142 -14.23 0.91 9.56
CA ILE A 142 -13.91 -0.27 10.35
C ILE A 142 -14.28 -1.52 9.54
N GLU A 143 -13.32 -2.40 9.38
CA GLU A 143 -13.50 -3.66 8.65
C GLU A 143 -13.59 -4.82 9.64
N GLY A 144 -14.54 -5.73 9.42
CA GLY A 144 -14.71 -6.94 10.21
C GLY A 144 -14.83 -8.18 9.33
N LEU A 145 -14.40 -9.33 9.86
CA LEU A 145 -14.51 -10.62 9.20
C LEU A 145 -15.79 -11.35 9.63
N ILE A 146 -16.65 -11.66 8.67
CA ILE A 146 -17.68 -12.68 8.83
C ILE A 146 -17.06 -14.00 8.41
N HIS A 147 -16.66 -14.81 9.41
CA HIS A 147 -15.98 -16.08 9.15
C HIS A 147 -16.91 -17.05 8.43
N VAL A 148 -16.37 -17.87 7.52
CA VAL A 148 -17.13 -18.84 6.72
C VAL A 148 -18.01 -19.77 7.58
N ASN A 149 -17.57 -20.16 8.77
CA ASN A 149 -18.35 -20.99 9.70
C ASN A 149 -19.63 -20.32 10.23
N ASN A 150 -19.73 -19.00 10.14
CA ASN A 150 -20.90 -18.23 10.57
C ASN A 150 -21.90 -18.01 9.43
N LEU A 151 -21.53 -18.33 8.21
CA LEU A 151 -22.43 -18.35 7.06
C LEU A 151 -23.21 -19.66 7.10
N LYS A 152 -24.52 -19.59 7.38
CA LYS A 152 -25.41 -20.74 7.63
C LYS A 152 -25.80 -21.51 6.34
N GLN A 153 -24.83 -21.85 5.50
CA GLN A 153 -25.03 -22.66 4.30
C GLN A 153 -24.21 -23.95 4.43
N ASP A 154 -24.73 -25.06 3.90
CA ASP A 154 -24.20 -26.41 4.13
C ASP A 154 -22.78 -26.64 3.57
N TYR A 155 -22.45 -26.01 2.44
CA TYR A 155 -21.12 -26.06 1.84
C TYR A 155 -20.82 -24.72 1.15
N ILE A 156 -19.69 -24.10 1.52
CA ILE A 156 -19.23 -22.87 0.87
C ILE A 156 -17.87 -23.13 0.22
N LEU A 157 -17.81 -22.98 -1.10
CA LEU A 157 -16.59 -23.07 -1.89
C LEU A 157 -16.11 -21.67 -2.25
N PHE A 158 -14.83 -21.39 -1.98
CA PHE A 158 -14.17 -20.18 -2.44
C PHE A 158 -13.61 -20.39 -3.84
N ILE A 159 -14.08 -19.60 -4.81
CA ILE A 159 -13.58 -19.60 -6.17
C ILE A 159 -12.59 -18.44 -6.31
N GLU A 160 -11.30 -18.74 -6.17
CA GLU A 160 -10.22 -17.75 -6.19
C GLU A 160 -10.19 -16.92 -7.47
N LYS A 161 -10.48 -17.54 -8.62
CA LYS A 161 -10.51 -16.87 -9.93
C LYS A 161 -11.55 -15.74 -10.00
N HIS A 162 -12.65 -15.86 -9.27
CA HIS A 162 -13.77 -14.91 -9.30
C HIS A 162 -13.90 -14.13 -7.99
N LEU A 163 -13.09 -14.45 -6.97
CA LEU A 163 -13.17 -13.85 -5.63
C LEU A 163 -14.58 -13.95 -5.04
N GLU A 164 -15.23 -15.12 -5.18
CA GLU A 164 -16.59 -15.36 -4.71
C GLU A 164 -16.67 -16.62 -3.85
N LEU A 165 -17.64 -16.61 -2.94
CA LEU A 165 -18.05 -17.77 -2.14
C LEU A 165 -19.37 -18.29 -2.75
N VAL A 166 -19.38 -19.58 -3.13
CA VAL A 166 -20.54 -20.25 -3.71
C VAL A 166 -20.98 -21.37 -2.75
N GLY A 167 -22.27 -21.41 -2.43
CA GLY A 167 -22.90 -22.43 -1.59
C GLY A 167 -23.75 -23.41 -2.39
#